data_3eb9a5e1c6c3628a9a6450956fba9647
#
_entry.id   3eb9a5e1c6c3628a9a6450956fba9647
#
_cell.length_a   1.000
_cell.length_b   1.000
_cell.length_c   1.000
_cell.angle_alpha   90.00
_cell.angle_beta   90.00
_cell.angle_gamma   90.00
#
_symmetry.space_group_name_H-M   'P 1'
#
loop_
_entity.id
_entity.type
_entity.pdbx_description
1 polymer ?
#
loop_
_entity_poly.entity_id
_entity_poly.type
_entity_poly.pdbx_seq_one_letter_code
_entity_poly.pdbx_strand_id
1 'polypeptide(L)'
;VMGGGMGLYMGTSHKVVTPHSRLAMPEISIGLYPDVGGTWFLNRLDPGIGLFLALTGVMVNASDALKIHFADHLLLPEELDVLMDQLQHAHWSSAEDHYEVVTELLENLAEHALKHRPTYQLMPFFDQIQHAMEGESITQVVENLLALESDSDWLKKAQDNLAQGSPITAHICYRQARDFHELSLADCFRLELGISVQCGLLGEFQEGVRARLVDKDGQPNWLYPTVADVDSSVIDALLTSLWSEDAHPLARLGKY
;
A
#
# COMPACT_ATOMS: atom_id res chain seq x y z
N VAL A 1 9.03 3.30 -5.31
CA VAL A 1 8.72 1.90 -4.98
C VAL A 1 7.24 1.70 -5.18
N MET A 2 6.83 0.59 -5.81
CA MET A 2 5.42 0.31 -6.12
C MET A 2 5.14 -1.19 -6.00
N GLY A 3 3.90 -1.55 -5.65
CA GLY A 3 3.43 -2.93 -5.64
C GLY A 3 4.32 -3.84 -4.79
N GLY A 4 4.73 -4.98 -5.32
CA GLY A 4 5.56 -5.97 -4.61
C GLY A 4 6.85 -5.41 -3.97
N GLY A 5 7.42 -4.34 -4.53
CA GLY A 5 8.56 -3.65 -3.92
C GLY A 5 8.23 -2.96 -2.60
N MET A 6 6.96 -2.57 -2.38
CA MET A 6 6.54 -1.98 -1.11
C MET A 6 6.65 -2.96 0.06
N GLY A 7 6.35 -4.24 -0.15
CA GLY A 7 6.50 -5.25 0.90
C GLY A 7 7.93 -5.38 1.41
N LEU A 8 8.91 -5.39 0.49
CA LEU A 8 10.33 -5.38 0.87
C LEU A 8 10.71 -4.09 1.59
N TYR A 9 10.30 -2.94 1.05
CA TYR A 9 10.58 -1.63 1.63
C TYR A 9 9.96 -1.48 3.04
N MET A 10 8.69 -1.84 3.22
CA MET A 10 8.01 -1.76 4.53
C MET A 10 8.54 -2.77 5.55
N GLY A 11 9.20 -3.85 5.11
CA GLY A 11 9.86 -4.82 5.97
C GLY A 11 11.25 -4.41 6.45
N THR A 12 11.79 -3.27 6.02
CA THR A 12 13.10 -2.78 6.48
C THR A 12 13.01 -2.06 7.81
N SER A 13 14.11 -2.08 8.57
CA SER A 13 14.23 -1.38 9.86
C SER A 13 14.28 0.14 9.71
N HIS A 14 14.88 0.63 8.63
CA HIS A 14 15.02 2.05 8.32
C HIS A 14 14.54 2.30 6.90
N LYS A 15 13.48 3.07 6.77
CA LYS A 15 12.86 3.41 5.48
C LYS A 15 13.34 4.79 5.03
N VAL A 16 14.15 4.82 3.99
CA VAL A 16 14.76 6.03 3.47
C VAL A 16 14.11 6.44 2.16
N VAL A 17 13.78 7.72 2.05
CA VAL A 17 13.27 8.34 0.81
C VAL A 17 14.16 9.49 0.37
N THR A 18 14.08 9.84 -0.90
CA THR A 18 14.66 11.07 -1.46
C THR A 18 13.54 12.02 -1.90
N PRO A 19 13.81 13.31 -2.17
CA PRO A 19 12.77 14.23 -2.65
C PRO A 19 12.03 13.75 -3.91
N HIS A 20 12.66 12.86 -4.68
CA HIS A 20 12.08 12.28 -5.90
C HIS A 20 11.33 10.97 -5.68
N SER A 21 11.34 10.42 -4.47
CA SER A 21 10.66 9.16 -4.17
C SER A 21 9.16 9.24 -4.39
N ARG A 22 8.61 8.14 -4.91
CA ARG A 22 7.18 7.92 -5.13
C ARG A 22 6.84 6.52 -4.67
N LEU A 23 5.88 6.41 -3.76
CA LEU A 23 5.44 5.16 -3.15
C LEU A 23 3.97 4.94 -3.51
N ALA A 24 3.59 3.73 -3.91
CA ALA A 24 2.21 3.39 -4.21
C ALA A 24 1.93 1.89 -4.15
N MET A 25 0.66 1.54 -3.89
CA MET A 25 0.09 0.20 -4.04
C MET A 25 -1.01 0.26 -5.14
N PRO A 26 -0.63 0.23 -6.44
CA PRO A 26 -1.55 0.49 -7.55
C PRO A 26 -2.34 -0.75 -8.01
N GLU A 27 -2.41 -1.81 -7.20
CA GLU A 27 -2.94 -3.13 -7.55
C GLU A 27 -4.39 -3.08 -8.03
N ILE A 28 -5.22 -2.16 -7.52
CA ILE A 28 -6.61 -1.97 -7.96
C ILE A 28 -6.72 -1.75 -9.47
N SER A 29 -5.69 -1.16 -10.09
CA SER A 29 -5.66 -0.89 -11.53
C SER A 29 -5.46 -2.14 -12.39
N ILE A 30 -5.06 -3.25 -11.78
CA ILE A 30 -4.83 -4.53 -12.45
C ILE A 30 -5.70 -5.67 -11.91
N GLY A 31 -6.76 -5.36 -11.17
CA GLY A 31 -7.66 -6.39 -10.61
C GLY A 31 -7.02 -7.27 -9.54
N LEU A 32 -6.00 -6.73 -8.86
CA LEU A 32 -5.38 -7.30 -7.68
C LEU A 32 -5.56 -6.31 -6.52
N TYR A 33 -5.32 -6.73 -5.31
CA TYR A 33 -5.38 -5.93 -4.09
C TYR A 33 -3.95 -5.68 -3.57
N PRO A 34 -3.71 -4.72 -2.66
CA PRO A 34 -2.43 -4.58 -1.97
C PRO A 34 -2.06 -5.84 -1.21
N ASP A 35 -1.18 -6.66 -1.81
CA ASP A 35 -0.60 -7.88 -1.28
C ASP A 35 0.75 -7.62 -0.57
N VAL A 36 1.62 -8.59 -0.49
CA VAL A 36 3.00 -8.52 0.06
C VAL A 36 3.09 -7.94 1.47
N GLY A 37 2.10 -8.22 2.31
CA GLY A 37 1.94 -7.65 3.64
C GLY A 37 1.15 -6.34 3.65
N GLY A 38 0.54 -5.95 2.53
CA GLY A 38 -0.29 -4.75 2.41
C GLY A 38 -1.42 -4.70 3.44
N THR A 39 -2.06 -5.84 3.69
CA THR A 39 -3.06 -5.97 4.76
C THR A 39 -2.48 -5.54 6.12
N TRP A 40 -1.21 -5.85 6.38
CA TRP A 40 -0.59 -5.54 7.66
C TRP A 40 -0.18 -4.07 7.77
N PHE A 41 0.60 -3.54 6.80
CA PHE A 41 1.19 -2.20 6.94
C PHE A 41 0.18 -1.08 6.64
N LEU A 42 -0.80 -1.29 5.76
CA LEU A 42 -1.85 -0.29 5.50
C LEU A 42 -2.80 -0.13 6.70
N ASN A 43 -3.09 -1.21 7.43
CA ASN A 43 -3.92 -1.15 8.63
C ASN A 43 -3.21 -0.56 9.86
N ARG A 44 -1.93 -0.21 9.76
CA ARG A 44 -1.15 0.47 10.81
C ARG A 44 -0.96 1.95 10.57
N LEU A 45 -1.51 2.46 9.48
CA LEU A 45 -1.63 3.88 9.23
C LEU A 45 -2.78 4.49 10.04
N ASP A 46 -2.82 5.81 10.10
CA ASP A 46 -3.96 6.51 10.68
C ASP A 46 -5.29 6.03 10.07
N PRO A 47 -6.38 6.02 10.86
CA PRO A 47 -7.67 5.49 10.41
C PRO A 47 -8.09 6.05 9.05
N GLY A 48 -8.50 5.16 8.13
CA GLY A 48 -8.96 5.51 6.79
C GLY A 48 -7.84 5.73 5.77
N ILE A 49 -6.63 6.15 6.16
CA ILE A 49 -5.55 6.46 5.22
C ILE A 49 -5.11 5.20 4.45
N GLY A 50 -4.95 4.08 5.14
CA GLY A 50 -4.58 2.82 4.48
C GLY A 50 -5.62 2.36 3.47
N LEU A 51 -6.90 2.43 3.82
CA LEU A 51 -8.00 2.11 2.91
C LEU A 51 -8.01 3.04 1.69
N PHE A 52 -7.86 4.35 1.89
CA PHE A 52 -7.75 5.32 0.80
C PHE A 52 -6.63 4.98 -0.17
N LEU A 53 -5.43 4.69 0.34
CA LEU A 53 -4.28 4.34 -0.49
C LEU A 53 -4.50 3.02 -1.25
N ALA A 54 -5.12 2.03 -0.61
CA ALA A 54 -5.48 0.76 -1.25
C ALA A 54 -6.50 0.93 -2.38
N LEU A 55 -7.54 1.74 -2.15
CA LEU A 55 -8.61 1.99 -3.11
C LEU A 55 -8.19 2.84 -4.30
N THR A 56 -7.22 3.71 -4.11
CA THR A 56 -6.84 4.67 -5.16
C THR A 56 -5.53 4.33 -5.86
N GLY A 57 -4.64 3.59 -5.20
CA GLY A 57 -3.29 3.35 -5.70
C GLY A 57 -2.52 4.64 -6.03
N VAL A 58 -2.93 5.77 -5.47
CA VAL A 58 -2.33 7.08 -5.75
C VAL A 58 -0.90 7.14 -5.19
N MET A 59 -0.03 7.85 -5.88
CA MET A 59 1.36 8.00 -5.44
C MET A 59 1.47 8.93 -4.25
N VAL A 60 2.23 8.49 -3.25
CA VAL A 60 2.64 9.27 -2.08
C VAL A 60 4.04 9.78 -2.31
N ASN A 61 4.28 11.08 -2.12
CA ASN A 61 5.61 11.68 -2.20
C ASN A 61 6.38 11.55 -0.88
N ALA A 62 7.65 11.98 -0.88
CA ALA A 62 8.51 11.85 0.28
C ALA A 62 8.01 12.58 1.53
N SER A 63 7.42 13.77 1.38
CA SER A 63 6.89 14.54 2.52
C SER A 63 5.70 13.87 3.17
N ASP A 64 4.75 13.41 2.36
CA ASP A 64 3.60 12.68 2.86
C ASP A 64 4.01 11.33 3.44
N ALA A 65 4.96 10.61 2.79
CA ALA A 65 5.48 9.34 3.27
C ALA A 65 6.09 9.43 4.69
N LEU A 66 6.88 10.48 4.95
CA LEU A 66 7.39 10.75 6.29
C LEU A 66 6.26 11.01 7.30
N LYS A 67 5.23 11.74 6.87
CA LYS A 67 4.15 12.15 7.76
C LYS A 67 3.22 10.99 8.14
N ILE A 68 2.99 10.04 7.22
CA ILE A 68 2.17 8.85 7.46
C ILE A 68 2.99 7.62 7.88
N HIS A 69 4.28 7.78 8.23
CA HIS A 69 5.18 6.71 8.65
C HIS A 69 5.47 5.63 7.59
N PHE A 70 5.31 5.97 6.33
CA PHE A 70 5.82 5.15 5.21
C PHE A 70 7.31 5.34 4.99
N ALA A 71 7.91 6.38 5.54
CA ALA A 71 9.35 6.61 5.55
C ALA A 71 9.78 7.13 6.92
N ASP A 72 11.03 6.85 7.30
CA ASP A 72 11.64 7.30 8.55
C ASP A 72 12.60 8.46 8.30
N HIS A 73 13.34 8.44 7.17
CA HIS A 73 14.38 9.42 6.87
C HIS A 73 14.27 9.94 5.43
N LEU A 74 14.61 11.23 5.25
CA LEU A 74 14.77 11.87 3.95
C LEU A 74 16.25 12.17 3.74
N LEU A 75 16.84 11.67 2.66
CA LEU A 75 18.20 11.98 2.23
C LEU A 75 18.19 12.61 0.85
N LEU A 76 19.20 13.42 0.55
CA LEU A 76 19.43 13.85 -0.83
C LEU A 76 20.07 12.70 -1.62
N PRO A 77 19.87 12.62 -2.95
CA PRO A 77 20.47 11.57 -3.76
C PRO A 77 21.99 11.45 -3.62
N GLU A 78 22.69 12.57 -3.51
CA GLU A 78 24.15 12.65 -3.31
C GLU A 78 24.61 12.15 -1.94
N GLU A 79 23.71 12.12 -0.95
CA GLU A 79 24.02 11.63 0.41
C GLU A 79 23.97 10.09 0.48
N LEU A 80 23.35 9.41 -0.50
CA LEU A 80 23.29 7.95 -0.51
C LEU A 80 24.68 7.32 -0.65
N ASP A 81 25.56 7.89 -1.48
CA ASP A 81 26.94 7.40 -1.62
C ASP A 81 27.75 7.65 -0.34
N VAL A 82 27.52 8.79 0.32
CA VAL A 82 28.13 9.11 1.61
C VAL A 82 27.66 8.12 2.69
N LEU A 83 26.35 7.81 2.73
CA LEU A 83 25.81 6.83 3.64
C LEU A 83 26.45 5.45 3.44
N MET A 84 26.58 5.02 2.18
CA MET A 84 27.19 3.72 1.86
C MET A 84 28.66 3.64 2.29
N ASP A 85 29.42 4.72 2.10
CA ASP A 85 30.79 4.79 2.58
C ASP A 85 30.87 4.76 4.11
N GLN A 86 30.03 5.54 4.79
CA GLN A 86 29.96 5.54 6.26
C GLN A 86 29.56 4.18 6.84
N LEU A 87 28.59 3.48 6.23
CA LEU A 87 28.19 2.14 6.65
C LEU A 87 29.33 1.12 6.50
N GLN A 88 30.15 1.24 5.43
CA GLN A 88 31.30 0.34 5.22
C GLN A 88 32.40 0.55 6.27
N HIS A 89 32.57 1.77 6.77
CA HIS A 89 33.60 2.13 7.73
C HIS A 89 33.09 2.23 9.17
N ALA A 90 31.81 2.01 9.41
CA ALA A 90 31.23 2.04 10.74
C ALA A 90 31.80 0.94 11.65
N HIS A 91 31.85 1.23 12.93
CA HIS A 91 32.34 0.28 13.92
C HIS A 91 31.19 -0.61 14.40
N TRP A 92 31.16 -1.83 13.90
CA TRP A 92 30.13 -2.84 14.21
C TRP A 92 30.57 -3.69 15.42
N SER A 93 30.38 -3.19 16.66
CA SER A 93 30.90 -3.83 17.87
C SER A 93 30.01 -4.95 18.42
N SER A 94 28.68 -4.80 18.34
CA SER A 94 27.71 -5.82 18.73
C SER A 94 26.46 -5.76 17.85
N ALA A 95 25.70 -6.86 17.79
CA ALA A 95 24.46 -6.89 17.02
C ALA A 95 23.37 -5.98 17.60
N GLU A 96 23.43 -5.69 18.90
CA GLU A 96 22.46 -4.85 19.60
C GLU A 96 22.60 -3.37 19.21
N ASP A 97 23.83 -2.94 18.88
CA ASP A 97 24.12 -1.54 18.53
C ASP A 97 23.90 -1.23 17.04
N HIS A 98 23.70 -2.25 16.19
CA HIS A 98 23.62 -2.05 14.73
C HIS A 98 22.46 -1.13 14.33
N TYR A 99 21.31 -1.25 14.99
CA TYR A 99 20.15 -0.40 14.70
C TYR A 99 20.45 1.07 15.03
N GLU A 100 21.03 1.33 16.20
CA GLU A 100 21.37 2.67 16.69
C GLU A 100 22.44 3.32 15.80
N VAL A 101 23.49 2.58 15.42
CA VAL A 101 24.53 3.07 14.50
C VAL A 101 23.94 3.53 13.17
N VAL A 102 23.02 2.74 12.59
CA VAL A 102 22.37 3.13 11.33
C VAL A 102 21.46 4.35 11.53
N THR A 103 20.73 4.41 12.64
CA THR A 103 19.87 5.55 12.98
C THR A 103 20.69 6.84 13.07
N GLU A 104 21.81 6.84 13.81
CA GLU A 104 22.68 8.02 13.98
C GLU A 104 23.27 8.49 12.64
N LEU A 105 23.73 7.57 11.79
CA LEU A 105 24.25 7.92 10.47
C LEU A 105 23.17 8.57 9.59
N LEU A 106 21.96 8.04 9.60
CA LEU A 106 20.82 8.57 8.84
C LEU A 106 20.38 9.94 9.36
N GLU A 107 20.28 10.13 10.67
CA GLU A 107 19.88 11.41 11.29
C GLU A 107 20.88 12.52 10.96
N ASN A 108 22.18 12.22 11.04
CA ASN A 108 23.25 13.20 10.71
C ASN A 108 23.17 13.68 9.25
N LEU A 109 22.82 12.80 8.31
CA LEU A 109 22.66 13.14 6.89
C LEU A 109 21.31 13.84 6.62
N ALA A 110 20.24 13.42 7.28
CA ALA A 110 18.88 13.89 7.02
C ALA A 110 18.68 15.38 7.32
N GLU A 111 19.47 15.99 8.20
CA GLU A 111 19.32 17.41 8.61
C GLU A 111 19.33 18.35 7.40
N HIS A 112 20.20 18.10 6.42
CA HIS A 112 20.32 18.93 5.22
C HIS A 112 19.20 18.72 4.22
N ALA A 113 18.61 17.53 4.18
CA ALA A 113 17.59 17.13 3.20
C ALA A 113 16.21 17.76 3.49
N LEU A 114 15.89 18.06 4.75
CA LEU A 114 14.55 18.53 5.16
C LEU A 114 14.06 19.77 4.42
N LYS A 115 14.93 20.70 4.05
CA LYS A 115 14.58 21.91 3.28
C LYS A 115 14.28 21.64 1.79
N HIS A 116 14.61 20.44 1.31
CA HIS A 116 14.37 19.99 -0.08
C HIS A 116 13.14 19.08 -0.21
N ARG A 117 12.40 18.88 0.88
CA ARG A 117 11.18 18.07 0.83
C ARG A 117 10.14 18.66 -0.13
N PRO A 118 9.43 17.81 -0.90
CA PRO A 118 8.36 18.28 -1.78
C PRO A 118 7.16 18.80 -0.97
N THR A 119 6.32 19.60 -1.61
CA THR A 119 5.07 20.06 -1.01
C THR A 119 4.15 18.86 -0.73
N TYR A 120 3.45 18.88 0.39
CA TYR A 120 2.45 17.89 0.75
C TYR A 120 1.33 17.81 -0.31
N GLN A 121 0.91 16.59 -0.62
CA GLN A 121 -0.20 16.30 -1.53
C GLN A 121 -1.38 15.64 -0.79
N LEU A 122 -1.10 14.71 0.12
CA LEU A 122 -2.08 14.01 0.94
C LEU A 122 -2.52 14.85 2.14
N MET A 123 -1.57 15.43 2.87
CA MET A 123 -1.85 16.12 4.13
C MET A 123 -2.88 17.24 4.06
N PRO A 124 -2.98 18.04 2.98
CA PRO A 124 -4.05 19.04 2.84
C PRO A 124 -5.48 18.46 2.86
N PHE A 125 -5.63 17.17 2.57
CA PHE A 125 -6.92 16.46 2.49
C PHE A 125 -7.09 15.41 3.59
N PHE A 126 -6.16 15.33 4.54
CA PHE A 126 -6.07 14.24 5.51
C PHE A 126 -7.40 13.99 6.23
N ASP A 127 -7.96 15.01 6.87
CA ASP A 127 -9.22 14.90 7.62
C ASP A 127 -10.42 14.57 6.72
N GLN A 128 -10.45 15.13 5.50
CA GLN A 128 -11.51 14.87 4.53
C GLN A 128 -11.47 13.42 4.03
N ILE A 129 -10.25 12.90 3.79
CA ILE A 129 -10.02 11.52 3.40
C ILE A 129 -10.46 10.58 4.53
N GLN A 130 -10.04 10.83 5.78
CA GLN A 130 -10.47 10.02 6.91
C GLN A 130 -12.00 9.95 6.99
N HIS A 131 -12.66 11.11 6.94
CA HIS A 131 -14.12 11.16 6.99
C HIS A 131 -14.79 10.42 5.82
N ALA A 132 -14.26 10.55 4.60
CA ALA A 132 -14.79 9.82 3.46
C ALA A 132 -14.69 8.29 3.62
N MET A 133 -13.66 7.82 4.33
CA MET A 133 -13.44 6.39 4.57
C MET A 133 -14.29 5.80 5.72
N GLU A 134 -15.06 6.59 6.46
CA GLU A 134 -15.92 6.12 7.57
C GLU A 134 -17.21 5.42 7.11
N GLY A 135 -17.49 5.32 5.82
CA GLY A 135 -18.71 4.71 5.29
C GLY A 135 -18.96 3.27 5.77
N GLU A 136 -20.23 2.95 6.05
CA GLU A 136 -20.66 1.63 6.53
C GLU A 136 -20.60 0.52 5.45
N SER A 137 -20.42 0.90 4.20
CA SER A 137 -20.26 -0.01 3.06
C SER A 137 -19.22 0.53 2.09
N ILE A 138 -18.64 -0.35 1.26
CA ILE A 138 -17.72 0.08 0.21
C ILE A 138 -18.39 1.03 -0.79
N THR A 139 -19.67 0.84 -1.09
CA THR A 139 -20.42 1.74 -1.96
C THR A 139 -20.45 3.15 -1.38
N GLN A 140 -20.76 3.29 -0.11
CA GLN A 140 -20.75 4.59 0.57
C GLN A 140 -19.36 5.22 0.61
N VAL A 141 -18.31 4.43 0.90
CA VAL A 141 -16.92 4.91 0.88
C VAL A 141 -16.53 5.43 -0.50
N VAL A 142 -16.89 4.71 -1.57
CA VAL A 142 -16.62 5.15 -2.95
C VAL A 142 -17.38 6.42 -3.28
N GLU A 143 -18.67 6.50 -2.95
CA GLU A 143 -19.50 7.70 -3.15
C GLU A 143 -18.93 8.91 -2.40
N ASN A 144 -18.57 8.75 -1.12
CA ASN A 144 -17.97 9.80 -0.30
C ASN A 144 -16.67 10.33 -0.92
N LEU A 145 -15.77 9.40 -1.33
CA LEU A 145 -14.49 9.81 -1.91
C LEU A 145 -14.65 10.52 -3.26
N LEU A 146 -15.53 10.02 -4.12
CA LEU A 146 -15.78 10.62 -5.43
C LEU A 146 -16.50 11.98 -5.32
N ALA A 147 -17.21 12.23 -4.22
CA ALA A 147 -17.89 13.50 -3.94
C ALA A 147 -16.96 14.60 -3.39
N LEU A 148 -15.72 14.29 -3.04
CA LEU A 148 -14.77 15.32 -2.57
C LEU A 148 -14.44 16.30 -3.71
N GLU A 149 -14.72 17.56 -3.49
CA GLU A 149 -14.41 18.63 -4.44
C GLU A 149 -13.02 19.21 -4.19
N SER A 150 -12.20 19.31 -5.22
CA SER A 150 -10.88 19.92 -5.13
C SER A 150 -10.33 20.28 -6.51
N ASP A 151 -9.47 21.31 -6.56
CA ASP A 151 -8.67 21.64 -7.74
C ASP A 151 -7.34 20.88 -7.80
N SER A 152 -7.02 20.07 -6.78
CA SER A 152 -5.80 19.27 -6.72
C SER A 152 -5.79 18.16 -7.78
N ASP A 153 -4.82 18.21 -8.69
CA ASP A 153 -4.61 17.15 -9.68
C ASP A 153 -4.31 15.80 -9.01
N TRP A 154 -3.66 15.82 -7.83
CA TRP A 154 -3.37 14.61 -7.08
C TRP A 154 -4.64 13.92 -6.56
N LEU A 155 -5.58 14.68 -5.97
CA LEU A 155 -6.85 14.12 -5.49
C LEU A 155 -7.74 13.67 -6.66
N LYS A 156 -7.81 14.46 -7.74
CA LYS A 156 -8.51 14.06 -8.97
C LYS A 156 -7.95 12.75 -9.52
N LYS A 157 -6.62 12.60 -9.52
CA LYS A 157 -5.97 11.35 -9.95
C LYS A 157 -6.34 10.17 -9.05
N ALA A 158 -6.44 10.38 -7.74
CA ALA A 158 -6.90 9.35 -6.80
C ALA A 158 -8.34 8.91 -7.11
N GLN A 159 -9.24 9.87 -7.34
CA GLN A 159 -10.65 9.63 -7.72
C GLN A 159 -10.74 8.90 -9.07
N ASP A 160 -9.98 9.31 -10.07
CA ASP A 160 -9.93 8.66 -11.40
C ASP A 160 -9.45 7.21 -11.30
N ASN A 161 -8.41 6.97 -10.49
CA ASN A 161 -7.88 5.63 -10.28
C ASN A 161 -8.93 4.71 -9.65
N LEU A 162 -9.67 5.20 -8.63
CA LEU A 162 -10.76 4.46 -8.01
C LEU A 162 -11.89 4.20 -9.00
N ALA A 163 -12.33 5.21 -9.74
CA ALA A 163 -13.43 5.08 -10.69
C ALA A 163 -13.13 4.10 -11.84
N GLN A 164 -11.86 3.95 -12.22
CA GLN A 164 -11.40 3.02 -13.26
C GLN A 164 -10.89 1.68 -12.70
N GLY A 165 -10.76 1.59 -11.38
CA GLY A 165 -10.24 0.41 -10.70
C GLY A 165 -11.22 -0.75 -10.68
N SER A 166 -10.74 -1.95 -10.30
CA SER A 166 -11.57 -3.14 -10.18
C SER A 166 -12.57 -3.02 -9.03
N PRO A 167 -13.89 -3.16 -9.28
CA PRO A 167 -14.90 -3.18 -8.23
C PRO A 167 -14.71 -4.32 -7.23
N ILE A 168 -14.29 -5.50 -7.68
CA ILE A 168 -13.97 -6.64 -6.81
C ILE A 168 -12.80 -6.30 -5.89
N THR A 169 -11.74 -5.71 -6.44
CA THR A 169 -10.58 -5.27 -5.64
C THR A 169 -10.99 -4.25 -4.58
N ALA A 170 -11.87 -3.30 -4.91
CA ALA A 170 -12.37 -2.32 -3.94
C ALA A 170 -13.06 -3.01 -2.74
N HIS A 171 -13.86 -4.05 -2.97
CA HIS A 171 -14.44 -4.87 -1.90
C HIS A 171 -13.37 -5.59 -1.08
N ILE A 172 -12.37 -6.19 -1.72
CA ILE A 172 -11.28 -6.87 -1.00
C ILE A 172 -10.56 -5.87 -0.09
N CYS A 173 -10.17 -4.69 -0.60
CA CYS A 173 -9.51 -3.64 0.18
C CYS A 173 -10.36 -3.19 1.39
N TYR A 174 -11.65 -3.01 1.18
CA TYR A 174 -12.58 -2.64 2.25
C TYR A 174 -12.63 -3.70 3.34
N ARG A 175 -12.76 -4.98 2.97
CA ARG A 175 -12.76 -6.11 3.90
C ARG A 175 -11.41 -6.26 4.62
N GLN A 176 -10.28 -6.05 3.90
CA GLN A 176 -8.96 -6.05 4.54
C GLN A 176 -8.86 -5.00 5.65
N ALA A 177 -9.39 -3.80 5.42
CA ALA A 177 -9.35 -2.72 6.39
C ALA A 177 -10.31 -2.91 7.57
N ARG A 178 -11.46 -3.57 7.36
CA ARG A 178 -12.50 -3.72 8.39
C ARG A 178 -12.37 -5.01 9.19
N ASP A 179 -12.09 -6.13 8.52
CA ASP A 179 -12.19 -7.46 9.13
C ASP A 179 -10.82 -8.00 9.60
N PHE A 180 -9.71 -7.49 9.03
CA PHE A 180 -8.39 -8.11 9.20
C PHE A 180 -7.33 -7.15 9.79
N HIS A 181 -7.73 -6.04 10.36
CA HIS A 181 -6.81 -5.02 10.91
C HIS A 181 -5.98 -5.51 12.10
N GLU A 182 -6.45 -6.52 12.85
CA GLU A 182 -5.74 -7.06 14.02
C GLU A 182 -4.81 -8.25 13.70
N LEU A 183 -4.79 -8.72 12.46
CA LEU A 183 -3.98 -9.87 12.09
C LEU A 183 -2.47 -9.63 12.31
N SER A 184 -1.77 -10.69 12.71
CA SER A 184 -0.31 -10.70 12.68
C SER A 184 0.21 -10.63 11.23
N LEU A 185 1.46 -10.20 11.03
CA LEU A 185 2.06 -10.19 9.69
C LEU A 185 2.04 -11.59 9.04
N ALA A 186 2.30 -12.64 9.83
CA ALA A 186 2.26 -14.01 9.35
C ALA A 186 0.85 -14.44 8.90
N ASP A 187 -0.18 -14.03 9.63
CA ASP A 187 -1.57 -14.32 9.27
C ASP A 187 -2.04 -13.49 8.08
N CYS A 188 -1.56 -12.25 7.94
CA CYS A 188 -1.77 -11.46 6.72
C CYS A 188 -1.21 -12.19 5.49
N PHE A 189 0.01 -12.70 5.54
CA PHE A 189 0.57 -13.48 4.42
C PHE A 189 -0.21 -14.77 4.13
N ARG A 190 -0.76 -15.44 5.15
CA ARG A 190 -1.62 -16.61 4.93
C ARG A 190 -2.91 -16.21 4.21
N LEU A 191 -3.58 -15.17 4.68
CA LEU A 191 -4.78 -14.62 4.05
C LEU A 191 -4.49 -14.20 2.60
N GLU A 192 -3.46 -13.40 2.40
CA GLU A 192 -3.08 -12.85 1.10
C GLU A 192 -2.74 -13.94 0.08
N LEU A 193 -2.05 -15.02 0.49
CA LEU A 193 -1.79 -16.13 -0.41
C LEU A 193 -3.09 -16.76 -0.94
N GLY A 194 -4.08 -16.94 -0.07
CA GLY A 194 -5.39 -17.46 -0.46
C GLY A 194 -6.10 -16.56 -1.45
N ILE A 195 -6.19 -15.27 -1.13
CA ILE A 195 -6.84 -14.27 -1.99
C ILE A 195 -6.13 -14.18 -3.35
N SER A 196 -4.78 -14.16 -3.37
CA SER A 196 -4.00 -14.06 -4.61
C SER A 196 -4.25 -15.24 -5.55
N VAL A 197 -4.30 -16.46 -5.03
CA VAL A 197 -4.64 -17.65 -5.82
C VAL A 197 -6.06 -17.53 -6.40
N GLN A 198 -7.01 -17.10 -5.59
CA GLN A 198 -8.41 -16.93 -6.00
C GLN A 198 -8.57 -15.82 -7.05
N CYS A 199 -7.92 -14.67 -6.87
CA CYS A 199 -7.89 -13.59 -7.88
C CYS A 199 -7.31 -14.09 -9.22
N GLY A 200 -6.26 -14.93 -9.16
CA GLY A 200 -5.69 -15.57 -10.34
C GLY A 200 -6.64 -16.55 -11.03
N LEU A 201 -7.56 -17.18 -10.32
CA LEU A 201 -8.56 -18.11 -10.89
C LEU A 201 -9.79 -17.38 -11.43
N LEU A 202 -10.15 -16.24 -10.85
CA LEU A 202 -11.38 -15.51 -11.20
C LEU A 202 -11.33 -14.85 -12.59
N GLY A 203 -10.14 -14.50 -13.09
CA GLY A 203 -9.95 -13.86 -14.39
C GLY A 203 -9.84 -12.32 -14.36
N GLU A 204 -10.19 -11.67 -13.29
CA GLU A 204 -10.15 -10.20 -13.13
C GLU A 204 -8.71 -9.67 -13.17
N PHE A 205 -7.80 -10.36 -12.48
CA PHE A 205 -6.37 -10.04 -12.52
C PHE A 205 -5.77 -10.18 -13.93
N GLN A 206 -6.14 -11.23 -14.67
CA GLN A 206 -5.69 -11.43 -16.04
C GLN A 206 -6.14 -10.29 -16.95
N GLU A 207 -7.39 -9.84 -16.80
CA GLU A 207 -7.93 -8.73 -17.59
C GLU A 207 -7.22 -7.41 -17.25
N GLY A 208 -6.99 -7.14 -15.97
CA GLY A 208 -6.23 -5.96 -15.58
C GLY A 208 -4.80 -5.96 -16.11
N VAL A 209 -4.12 -7.10 -16.05
CA VAL A 209 -2.79 -7.28 -16.65
C VAL A 209 -2.83 -7.07 -18.16
N ARG A 210 -3.82 -7.65 -18.88
CA ARG A 210 -4.01 -7.42 -20.31
C ARG A 210 -4.11 -5.92 -20.59
N ALA A 211 -5.04 -5.23 -19.94
CA ALA A 211 -5.35 -3.84 -20.25
C ALA A 211 -4.21 -2.87 -19.91
N ARG A 212 -3.46 -3.13 -18.84
CA ARG A 212 -2.42 -2.20 -18.34
C ARG A 212 -1.01 -2.54 -18.79
N LEU A 213 -0.68 -3.82 -18.94
CA LEU A 213 0.71 -4.26 -19.13
C LEU A 213 0.97 -4.90 -20.50
N VAL A 214 -0.01 -5.62 -21.06
CA VAL A 214 0.14 -6.33 -22.35
C VAL A 214 -0.32 -5.45 -23.50
N ASP A 215 -1.63 -5.21 -23.62
CA ASP A 215 -2.21 -4.43 -24.72
C ASP A 215 -2.03 -2.91 -24.50
N LYS A 216 -1.95 -2.49 -23.24
CA LYS A 216 -1.76 -1.09 -22.81
C LYS A 216 -2.83 -0.14 -23.34
N ASP A 217 -4.04 -0.65 -23.59
CA ASP A 217 -5.19 0.15 -24.00
C ASP A 217 -5.78 0.96 -22.81
N GLY A 218 -5.45 0.56 -21.58
CA GLY A 218 -5.92 1.22 -20.37
C GLY A 218 -7.41 1.07 -20.13
N GLN A 219 -8.08 0.14 -20.80
CA GLN A 219 -9.53 -0.09 -20.77
C GLN A 219 -9.84 -1.52 -20.32
N PRO A 220 -9.70 -1.82 -19.03
CA PRO A 220 -10.07 -3.14 -18.51
C PRO A 220 -11.58 -3.34 -18.58
N ASN A 221 -11.99 -4.52 -18.98
CA ASN A 221 -13.38 -4.96 -18.97
C ASN A 221 -13.63 -5.79 -17.70
N TRP A 222 -13.89 -5.11 -16.59
CA TRP A 222 -14.11 -5.75 -15.30
C TRP A 222 -15.36 -6.64 -15.30
N LEU A 223 -15.38 -7.67 -14.45
CA LEU A 223 -16.52 -8.59 -14.31
C LEU A 223 -17.80 -7.89 -13.84
N TYR A 224 -17.65 -6.83 -13.05
CA TYR A 224 -18.75 -6.00 -12.56
C TYR A 224 -18.53 -4.54 -12.95
N PRO A 225 -19.58 -3.83 -13.37
CA PRO A 225 -19.44 -2.44 -13.81
C PRO A 225 -19.19 -1.46 -12.66
N THR A 226 -19.75 -1.72 -11.47
CA THR A 226 -19.61 -0.87 -10.28
C THR A 226 -19.46 -1.69 -9.01
N VAL A 227 -19.01 -1.06 -7.93
CA VAL A 227 -18.94 -1.70 -6.60
C VAL A 227 -20.31 -2.15 -6.08
N ALA A 228 -21.39 -1.47 -6.47
CA ALA A 228 -22.75 -1.82 -6.06
C ALA A 228 -23.28 -3.10 -6.74
N ASP A 229 -22.71 -3.46 -7.89
CA ASP A 229 -23.14 -4.64 -8.65
C ASP A 229 -22.44 -5.93 -8.20
N VAL A 230 -21.38 -5.83 -7.39
CA VAL A 230 -20.58 -6.99 -6.97
C VAL A 230 -21.41 -7.88 -6.04
N ASP A 231 -21.54 -9.15 -6.40
CA ASP A 231 -22.18 -10.15 -5.54
C ASP A 231 -21.30 -10.45 -4.32
N SER A 232 -21.87 -10.27 -3.12
CA SER A 232 -21.16 -10.52 -1.86
C SER A 232 -20.63 -11.96 -1.75
N SER A 233 -21.30 -12.93 -2.35
CA SER A 233 -20.88 -14.33 -2.36
C SER A 233 -19.54 -14.54 -3.08
N VAL A 234 -19.23 -13.73 -4.09
CA VAL A 234 -17.93 -13.74 -4.78
C VAL A 234 -16.83 -13.26 -3.83
N ILE A 235 -17.09 -12.20 -3.08
CA ILE A 235 -16.13 -11.67 -2.11
C ILE A 235 -15.90 -12.66 -0.97
N ASP A 236 -16.95 -13.24 -0.43
CA ASP A 236 -16.85 -14.26 0.63
C ASP A 236 -16.06 -15.48 0.16
N ALA A 237 -16.26 -15.91 -1.09
CA ALA A 237 -15.46 -16.98 -1.69
C ALA A 237 -13.97 -16.60 -1.80
N LEU A 238 -13.66 -15.39 -2.26
CA LEU A 238 -12.27 -14.89 -2.39
C LEU A 238 -11.55 -14.82 -1.04
N LEU A 239 -12.27 -14.50 0.03
CA LEU A 239 -11.71 -14.39 1.38
C LEU A 239 -11.71 -15.72 2.15
N THR A 240 -12.35 -16.75 1.61
CA THR A 240 -12.37 -18.08 2.23
C THR A 240 -11.05 -18.80 1.97
N SER A 241 -10.42 -19.32 3.02
CA SER A 241 -9.17 -20.07 2.90
C SER A 241 -9.33 -21.31 2.01
N LEU A 242 -8.37 -21.50 1.09
CA LEU A 242 -8.30 -22.69 0.22
C LEU A 242 -7.74 -23.93 0.94
N TRP A 243 -7.16 -23.74 2.11
CA TRP A 243 -6.47 -24.79 2.88
C TRP A 243 -6.98 -24.83 4.31
N SER A 244 -6.95 -26.02 4.91
CA SER A 244 -7.01 -26.12 6.37
C SER A 244 -5.73 -25.54 7.00
N GLU A 245 -5.78 -25.17 8.27
CA GLU A 245 -4.66 -24.53 8.97
C GLU A 245 -3.36 -25.34 8.82
N ASP A 246 -3.40 -26.66 9.02
CA ASP A 246 -2.23 -27.53 8.94
C ASP A 246 -1.73 -27.77 7.51
N ALA A 247 -2.61 -27.69 6.52
CA ALA A 247 -2.28 -27.89 5.11
C ALA A 247 -1.86 -26.60 4.38
N HIS A 248 -1.95 -25.46 5.06
CA HIS A 248 -1.63 -24.18 4.45
C HIS A 248 -0.12 -24.12 4.08
N PRO A 249 0.25 -23.67 2.85
CA PRO A 249 1.65 -23.59 2.44
C PRO A 249 2.54 -22.79 3.40
N LEU A 250 1.97 -21.78 4.07
CA LEU A 250 2.63 -20.93 5.06
C LEU A 250 2.25 -21.30 6.52
N ALA A 251 1.83 -22.56 6.78
CA ALA A 251 1.40 -22.99 8.12
C ALA A 251 2.47 -22.77 9.21
N ARG A 252 3.75 -22.83 8.85
CA ARG A 252 4.89 -22.66 9.78
C ARG A 252 5.43 -21.23 9.88
N LEU A 253 4.94 -20.30 9.05
CA LEU A 253 5.40 -18.91 9.07
C LEU A 253 5.12 -18.27 10.44
N GLY A 254 6.15 -17.68 11.08
CA GLY A 254 6.05 -17.06 12.41
C GLY A 254 5.92 -18.02 13.59
N LYS A 255 6.02 -19.33 13.39
CA LYS A 255 6.07 -20.35 14.45
C LYS A 255 7.55 -20.77 14.63
N TYR A 256 8.24 -20.18 15.61
CA TYR A 256 9.61 -20.50 16.00
C TYR A 256 9.66 -21.04 17.42
#